data_9dd6a007d3ff7022097ec5c608b95544
#
_entry.id   9dd6a007d3ff7022097ec5c608b95544
#
_cell.length_a   1.000
_cell.length_b   1.000
_cell.length_c   1.000
_cell.angle_alpha   90.00
_cell.angle_beta   90.00
_cell.angle_gamma   90.00
#
_symmetry.space_group_name_H-M   'P 1'
#
loop_
_entity.id
_entity.type
_entity.pdbx_description
1 polymer ?
#
loop_
_entity_poly.entity_id
_entity_poly.type
_entity_poly.pdbx_seq_one_letter_code
_entity_poly.pdbx_strand_id
1 'polypeptide(L)'
;FINTLSPDLKNRTIFNLETSERTKFSFVPIERRGTSFKDFDKYQKKAALKLLRASLSKKGYNKSEKIRQLEKVLLKIEIPRLVFKGKEIIRDYLDYHFWLFGVPSKDSLWGWKFEGHHVSFNFTLKNNKIISSTPSFLGANPAVVNIEGFKKLQVLKSEMNLGSMLVSSFNIKQNKIAQFSKNAPIDIITKNDFKARKISPLGINYNELNSLQKKLFLKLLNEYINNYRFGFAEDLRTKVYSSGIKKLHFAYAGEINSSKGFYYRIQGGDLLIEYDNIQNNANHVHTVVRDLSNDWAESILKDHYKGQHKIH
;
A
#
# COMPACT_ATOMS: atom_id res chain seq x y z
N PHE A 1 3.59 -10.10 20.13
CA PHE A 1 2.79 -10.95 19.26
C PHE A 1 3.36 -12.36 19.21
N ILE A 2 4.64 -12.58 18.81
CA ILE A 2 5.24 -13.92 18.73
C ILE A 2 5.08 -14.72 20.04
N ASN A 3 5.28 -14.08 21.17
CA ASN A 3 5.19 -14.73 22.49
C ASN A 3 3.78 -15.19 22.87
N THR A 4 2.77 -14.75 22.13
CA THR A 4 1.38 -15.18 22.32
C THR A 4 0.99 -16.38 21.46
N LEU A 5 1.83 -16.75 20.49
CA LEU A 5 1.55 -17.83 19.56
C LEU A 5 1.92 -19.18 20.15
N SER A 6 1.08 -20.21 19.91
CA SER A 6 1.42 -21.61 20.16
C SER A 6 2.59 -22.06 19.25
N PRO A 7 3.25 -23.19 19.57
CA PRO A 7 4.30 -23.72 18.69
C PRO A 7 3.85 -23.94 17.26
N ASP A 8 2.65 -24.47 17.02
CA ASP A 8 2.08 -24.65 15.69
C ASP A 8 1.90 -23.30 14.95
N LEU A 9 1.29 -22.32 15.60
CA LEU A 9 1.10 -20.99 15.02
C LEU A 9 2.44 -20.29 14.74
N LYS A 10 3.46 -20.48 15.59
CA LYS A 10 4.81 -19.97 15.32
C LYS A 10 5.39 -20.56 14.05
N ASN A 11 5.31 -21.89 13.87
CA ASN A 11 5.81 -22.59 12.69
C ASN A 11 5.12 -22.11 11.40
N ARG A 12 3.84 -21.73 11.47
CA ARG A 12 3.06 -21.23 10.34
C ARG A 12 3.25 -19.72 10.10
N THR A 13 3.74 -18.97 11.10
CA THR A 13 3.92 -17.52 11.03
C THR A 13 5.34 -17.11 10.69
N ILE A 14 6.36 -17.85 11.19
CA ILE A 14 7.77 -17.48 11.10
C ILE A 14 8.40 -18.21 9.91
N PHE A 15 9.02 -17.45 9.04
CA PHE A 15 9.71 -17.91 7.85
C PHE A 15 11.18 -17.49 7.90
N ASN A 16 12.01 -18.19 7.16
CA ASN A 16 13.38 -17.74 6.91
C ASN A 16 13.36 -16.36 6.24
N LEU A 17 14.29 -15.49 6.58
CA LEU A 17 14.41 -14.15 6.00
C LEU A 17 14.61 -14.18 4.48
N GLU A 18 15.28 -15.21 3.96
CA GLU A 18 15.59 -15.38 2.54
C GLU A 18 14.45 -15.99 1.71
N THR A 19 13.35 -16.35 2.35
CA THR A 19 12.21 -16.95 1.64
C THR A 19 11.64 -16.02 0.57
N SER A 20 11.25 -16.59 -0.56
CA SER A 20 10.53 -15.84 -1.61
C SER A 20 9.17 -15.30 -1.15
N GLU A 21 8.58 -15.86 -0.08
CA GLU A 21 7.34 -15.35 0.50
C GLU A 21 7.46 -13.90 0.96
N ARG A 22 8.65 -13.46 1.37
CA ARG A 22 8.91 -12.10 1.83
C ARG A 22 8.66 -11.05 0.75
N THR A 23 8.97 -11.38 -0.48
CA THR A 23 8.87 -10.47 -1.63
C THR A 23 7.65 -10.75 -2.53
N LYS A 24 6.84 -11.74 -2.19
CA LYS A 24 5.52 -11.91 -2.80
C LYS A 24 4.54 -10.90 -2.22
N PHE A 25 3.86 -10.21 -3.09
CA PHE A 25 2.89 -9.17 -2.76
C PHE A 25 1.63 -9.39 -3.59
N SER A 26 0.49 -9.45 -2.91
CA SER A 26 -0.79 -9.62 -3.59
C SER A 26 -1.92 -8.90 -2.86
N PHE A 27 -2.74 -8.20 -3.61
CA PHE A 27 -3.90 -7.46 -3.11
C PHE A 27 -5.25 -8.05 -3.60
N VAL A 28 -5.20 -9.10 -4.42
CA VAL A 28 -6.40 -9.80 -4.90
C VAL A 28 -6.80 -10.93 -3.94
N PRO A 29 -8.05 -11.44 -4.00
CA PRO A 29 -8.51 -12.51 -3.15
C PRO A 29 -7.90 -13.85 -3.60
N ILE A 30 -6.81 -14.25 -2.98
CA ILE A 30 -6.11 -15.52 -3.20
C ILE A 30 -5.86 -16.21 -1.88
N GLU A 31 -5.62 -17.52 -1.94
CA GLU A 31 -5.10 -18.28 -0.80
C GLU A 31 -3.71 -17.77 -0.40
N ARG A 32 -3.47 -17.60 0.91
CA ARG A 32 -2.24 -17.05 1.46
C ARG A 32 -1.62 -17.99 2.49
N ARG A 33 -0.30 -18.05 2.49
CA ARG A 33 0.47 -18.67 3.59
C ARG A 33 0.54 -17.70 4.78
N GLY A 34 1.05 -18.15 5.88
CA GLY A 34 1.06 -17.38 7.13
C GLY A 34 -0.22 -17.61 7.94
N THR A 35 -0.25 -17.04 9.13
CA THR A 35 -1.42 -17.14 10.02
C THR A 35 -2.33 -15.93 9.89
N SER A 36 -3.63 -16.16 9.93
CA SER A 36 -4.64 -15.13 9.78
C SER A 36 -5.37 -14.85 11.11
N PHE A 37 -6.22 -13.83 11.12
CA PHE A 37 -7.11 -13.61 12.25
C PHE A 37 -8.08 -14.79 12.51
N LYS A 38 -8.30 -15.69 11.54
CA LYS A 38 -9.09 -16.91 11.74
C LYS A 38 -8.42 -17.87 12.72
N ASP A 39 -7.09 -17.95 12.65
CA ASP A 39 -6.27 -18.85 13.46
C ASP A 39 -6.09 -18.38 14.91
N PHE A 40 -6.38 -17.12 15.20
CA PHE A 40 -6.04 -16.49 16.48
C PHE A 40 -7.22 -16.48 17.45
N ASP A 41 -6.93 -16.77 18.72
CA ASP A 41 -7.82 -16.49 19.84
C ASP A 41 -7.96 -14.97 20.09
N LYS A 42 -8.75 -14.61 21.10
CA LYS A 42 -9.00 -13.19 21.46
C LYS A 42 -7.72 -12.47 21.92
N TYR A 43 -6.85 -13.16 22.63
CA TYR A 43 -5.61 -12.58 23.16
C TYR A 43 -4.59 -12.38 22.02
N GLN A 44 -4.42 -13.37 21.16
CA GLN A 44 -3.56 -13.32 19.98
C GLN A 44 -4.03 -12.26 18.98
N LYS A 45 -5.35 -12.13 18.73
CA LYS A 45 -5.93 -11.04 17.92
C LYS A 45 -5.56 -9.67 18.46
N LYS A 46 -5.65 -9.48 19.79
CA LYS A 46 -5.27 -8.21 20.44
C LYS A 46 -3.78 -7.93 20.24
N ALA A 47 -2.92 -8.93 20.36
CA ALA A 47 -1.48 -8.79 20.14
C ALA A 47 -1.13 -8.47 18.67
N ALA A 48 -1.78 -9.12 17.70
CA ALA A 48 -1.64 -8.85 16.27
C ALA A 48 -2.06 -7.42 15.93
N LEU A 49 -3.20 -6.94 16.43
CA LEU A 49 -3.65 -5.56 16.27
C LEU A 49 -2.70 -4.54 16.93
N LYS A 50 -2.04 -4.92 18.05
CA LYS A 50 -1.00 -4.09 18.70
C LYS A 50 0.23 -3.95 17.81
N LEU A 51 0.63 -5.02 17.10
CA LEU A 51 1.72 -4.97 16.12
C LEU A 51 1.41 -3.99 14.97
N LEU A 52 0.20 -4.05 14.40
CA LEU A 52 -0.24 -3.09 13.37
C LEU A 52 -0.21 -1.65 13.88
N ARG A 53 -0.74 -1.38 15.08
CA ARG A 53 -0.72 -0.05 15.69
C ARG A 53 0.69 0.46 16.04
N ALA A 54 1.65 -0.44 16.24
CA ALA A 54 3.04 -0.05 16.45
C ALA A 54 3.71 0.47 15.18
N SER A 55 3.22 0.11 14.00
CA SER A 55 3.82 0.46 12.70
C SER A 55 3.01 1.49 11.93
N LEU A 56 1.70 1.55 12.14
CA LEU A 56 0.80 2.46 11.45
C LEU A 56 0.41 3.65 12.35
N SER A 57 0.17 4.79 11.74
CA SER A 57 -0.51 5.90 12.42
C SER A 57 -1.95 5.51 12.75
N LYS A 58 -2.61 6.28 13.61
CA LYS A 58 -4.06 6.12 13.86
C LYS A 58 -4.85 6.15 12.54
N LYS A 59 -4.45 7.01 11.60
CA LYS A 59 -5.07 7.15 10.28
C LYS A 59 -4.86 5.89 9.42
N GLY A 60 -3.62 5.43 9.25
CA GLY A 60 -3.30 4.24 8.47
C GLY A 60 -3.93 2.98 9.04
N TYR A 61 -3.87 2.81 10.37
CA TYR A 61 -4.56 1.72 11.05
C TYR A 61 -6.08 1.75 10.80
N ASN A 62 -6.73 2.91 10.95
CA ASN A 62 -8.17 3.04 10.72
C ASN A 62 -8.55 2.77 9.26
N LYS A 63 -7.71 3.16 8.28
CA LYS A 63 -7.92 2.81 6.86
C LYS A 63 -7.88 1.29 6.67
N SER A 64 -6.85 0.62 7.16
CA SER A 64 -6.73 -0.83 7.03
C SER A 64 -7.89 -1.57 7.67
N GLU A 65 -8.35 -1.16 8.86
CA GLU A 65 -9.51 -1.76 9.52
C GLU A 65 -10.81 -1.54 8.74
N LYS A 66 -11.02 -0.33 8.21
CA LYS A 66 -12.19 -0.05 7.37
C LYS A 66 -12.19 -0.89 6.10
N ILE A 67 -11.03 -1.04 5.45
CA ILE A 67 -10.89 -1.90 4.26
C ILE A 67 -11.24 -3.35 4.60
N ARG A 68 -10.72 -3.88 5.71
CA ARG A 68 -11.08 -5.22 6.17
C ARG A 68 -12.59 -5.38 6.40
N GLN A 69 -13.28 -4.35 6.94
CA GLN A 69 -14.73 -4.41 7.13
C GLN A 69 -15.52 -4.39 5.82
N LEU A 70 -14.93 -3.92 4.71
CA LEU A 70 -15.56 -4.00 3.38
C LEU A 70 -15.80 -5.45 2.93
N GLU A 71 -15.04 -6.43 3.43
CA GLU A 71 -15.33 -7.85 3.16
C GLU A 71 -16.74 -8.27 3.59
N LYS A 72 -17.26 -7.68 4.68
CA LYS A 72 -18.66 -7.92 5.10
C LYS A 72 -19.69 -7.32 4.13
N VAL A 73 -19.32 -6.19 3.52
CA VAL A 73 -20.15 -5.55 2.49
C VAL A 73 -20.13 -6.41 1.23
N LEU A 74 -18.96 -6.82 0.77
CA LEU A 74 -18.81 -7.68 -0.40
C LEU A 74 -19.50 -9.03 -0.22
N LEU A 75 -19.41 -9.63 0.98
CA LEU A 75 -20.11 -10.87 1.31
C LEU A 75 -21.62 -10.75 1.10
N LYS A 76 -22.20 -9.55 1.33
CA LYS A 76 -23.64 -9.31 1.16
C LYS A 76 -24.01 -9.02 -0.29
N ILE A 77 -23.18 -8.30 -1.04
CA ILE A 77 -23.56 -7.77 -2.37
C ILE A 77 -23.09 -8.62 -3.55
N GLU A 78 -22.05 -9.43 -3.38
CA GLU A 78 -21.57 -10.33 -4.44
C GLU A 78 -22.45 -11.58 -4.56
N ILE A 79 -23.54 -11.46 -5.30
CA ILE A 79 -24.48 -12.55 -5.61
C ILE A 79 -24.71 -12.55 -7.13
N PRO A 80 -24.33 -13.61 -7.87
CA PRO A 80 -23.62 -14.83 -7.41
C PRO A 80 -22.20 -14.54 -6.90
N ARG A 81 -21.61 -15.49 -6.17
CA ARG A 81 -20.26 -15.37 -5.64
C ARG A 81 -19.24 -15.18 -6.78
N LEU A 82 -18.25 -14.36 -6.52
CA LEU A 82 -17.12 -14.18 -7.42
C LEU A 82 -16.33 -15.50 -7.53
N VAL A 83 -16.04 -15.91 -8.74
CA VAL A 83 -15.14 -17.03 -9.02
C VAL A 83 -13.80 -16.47 -9.49
N PHE A 84 -12.71 -16.83 -8.83
CA PHE A 84 -11.35 -16.43 -9.20
C PHE A 84 -10.48 -17.67 -9.32
N LYS A 85 -9.86 -17.87 -10.50
CA LYS A 85 -9.05 -19.07 -10.82
C LYS A 85 -9.80 -20.39 -10.55
N GLY A 86 -11.08 -20.45 -10.91
CA GLY A 86 -11.92 -21.64 -10.77
C GLY A 86 -12.40 -21.95 -9.34
N LYS A 87 -12.10 -21.10 -8.37
CA LYS A 87 -12.56 -21.24 -6.98
C LYS A 87 -13.51 -20.11 -6.60
N GLU A 88 -14.58 -20.46 -5.92
CA GLU A 88 -15.50 -19.48 -5.34
C GLU A 88 -14.80 -18.69 -4.21
N ILE A 89 -14.93 -17.37 -4.24
CA ILE A 89 -14.34 -16.48 -3.24
C ILE A 89 -15.34 -16.24 -2.11
N ILE A 90 -15.00 -16.72 -0.93
CA ILE A 90 -15.73 -16.44 0.30
C ILE A 90 -15.11 -15.22 0.97
N ARG A 91 -15.87 -14.12 1.00
CA ARG A 91 -15.41 -12.88 1.63
C ARG A 91 -15.42 -13.01 3.15
N ASP A 92 -14.26 -12.74 3.77
CA ASP A 92 -14.09 -12.84 5.21
C ASP A 92 -13.14 -11.77 5.74
N TYR A 93 -13.64 -10.89 6.63
CA TYR A 93 -12.86 -9.83 7.27
C TYR A 93 -11.77 -10.35 8.23
N LEU A 94 -11.74 -11.65 8.51
CA LEU A 94 -10.70 -12.32 9.27
C LEU A 94 -9.61 -12.95 8.38
N ASP A 95 -9.79 -12.96 7.06
CA ASP A 95 -8.85 -13.55 6.09
C ASP A 95 -7.70 -12.58 5.76
N TYR A 96 -7.03 -12.11 6.82
CA TYR A 96 -5.89 -11.20 6.77
C TYR A 96 -4.74 -11.80 7.56
N HIS A 97 -3.61 -11.98 6.89
CA HIS A 97 -2.53 -12.85 7.29
C HIS A 97 -1.32 -12.08 7.80
N PHE A 98 -0.55 -12.73 8.65
CA PHE A 98 0.70 -12.26 9.21
C PHE A 98 1.84 -13.21 8.87
N TRP A 99 2.95 -12.64 8.47
CA TRP A 99 4.23 -13.32 8.29
C TRP A 99 5.30 -12.58 9.08
N LEU A 100 6.21 -13.35 9.65
CA LEU A 100 7.45 -12.88 10.23
C LEU A 100 8.60 -13.51 9.45
N PHE A 101 9.60 -12.73 9.12
CA PHE A 101 10.75 -13.16 8.34
C PHE A 101 12.02 -12.94 9.16
N GLY A 102 12.74 -14.03 9.48
CA GLY A 102 13.84 -14.02 10.41
C GLY A 102 13.37 -13.97 11.87
N VAL A 103 14.32 -13.86 12.80
CA VAL A 103 14.07 -13.82 14.26
C VAL A 103 14.14 -12.37 14.73
N PRO A 104 13.03 -11.80 15.22
CA PRO A 104 13.04 -10.43 15.74
C PRO A 104 13.97 -10.31 16.94
N SER A 105 15.00 -9.48 16.82
CA SER A 105 15.89 -9.07 17.91
C SER A 105 16.35 -7.63 17.71
N LYS A 106 17.06 -7.07 18.71
CA LYS A 106 17.59 -5.71 18.61
C LYS A 106 18.67 -5.60 17.54
N ASP A 107 19.46 -6.65 17.31
CA ASP A 107 20.66 -6.61 16.49
C ASP A 107 20.51 -7.35 15.15
N SER A 108 19.38 -8.05 14.96
CA SER A 108 19.14 -8.83 13.74
C SER A 108 18.42 -8.03 12.66
N LEU A 109 18.58 -8.51 11.44
CA LEU A 109 17.74 -8.15 10.30
C LEU A 109 16.52 -9.07 10.32
N TRP A 110 15.33 -8.50 10.35
CA TRP A 110 14.07 -9.23 10.31
C TRP A 110 12.98 -8.39 9.65
N GLY A 111 11.90 -9.02 9.29
CA GLY A 111 10.77 -8.32 8.70
C GLY A 111 9.43 -8.94 9.08
N TRP A 112 8.37 -8.27 8.70
CA TRP A 112 7.03 -8.80 8.83
C TRP A 112 6.11 -8.21 7.76
N LYS A 113 5.08 -8.97 7.42
CA LYS A 113 4.07 -8.60 6.45
C LYS A 113 2.68 -8.78 7.03
N PHE A 114 1.79 -7.88 6.68
CA PHE A 114 0.35 -8.01 6.90
C PHE A 114 -0.36 -7.86 5.57
N GLU A 115 -1.09 -8.87 5.16
CA GLU A 115 -1.70 -8.90 3.84
C GLU A 115 -3.05 -9.62 3.83
N GLY A 116 -3.96 -9.10 3.01
CA GLY A 116 -5.24 -9.68 2.66
C GLY A 116 -5.80 -9.02 1.42
N HIS A 117 -7.08 -9.22 1.14
CA HIS A 117 -7.73 -8.52 0.05
C HIS A 117 -7.67 -7.00 0.28
N HIS A 118 -7.13 -6.27 -0.68
CA HIS A 118 -6.98 -4.80 -0.68
C HIS A 118 -6.09 -4.19 0.43
N VAL A 119 -5.32 -4.99 1.16
CA VAL A 119 -4.30 -4.49 2.09
C VAL A 119 -3.02 -5.30 1.92
N SER A 120 -1.90 -4.61 1.80
CA SER A 120 -0.57 -5.21 1.96
C SER A 120 0.39 -4.20 2.57
N PHE A 121 0.98 -4.54 3.71
CA PHE A 121 2.05 -3.80 4.35
C PHE A 121 3.26 -4.69 4.53
N ASN A 122 4.43 -4.20 4.15
CA ASN A 122 5.69 -4.91 4.21
C ASN A 122 6.70 -4.07 4.99
N PHE A 123 7.27 -4.64 6.04
CA PHE A 123 8.23 -3.95 6.91
C PHE A 123 9.50 -4.76 7.03
N THR A 124 10.64 -4.09 6.91
CA THR A 124 11.96 -4.67 7.21
C THR A 124 12.67 -3.78 8.22
N LEU A 125 13.24 -4.42 9.24
CA LEU A 125 13.87 -3.77 10.39
C LEU A 125 15.31 -4.28 10.55
N LYS A 126 16.19 -3.39 10.99
CA LYS A 126 17.58 -3.69 11.40
C LYS A 126 17.93 -2.78 12.57
N ASN A 127 18.55 -3.32 13.61
CA ASN A 127 18.97 -2.55 14.78
C ASN A 127 17.82 -1.72 15.41
N ASN A 128 16.63 -2.30 15.53
CA ASN A 128 15.39 -1.65 15.98
C ASN A 128 14.93 -0.45 15.13
N LYS A 129 15.53 -0.23 13.98
CA LYS A 129 15.12 0.80 13.03
C LYS A 129 14.45 0.14 11.84
N ILE A 130 13.45 0.81 11.29
CA ILE A 130 12.86 0.37 10.04
C ILE A 130 13.71 0.91 8.90
N ILE A 131 14.08 -0.02 8.04
CA ILE A 131 14.90 0.26 6.88
C ILE A 131 14.10 0.17 5.58
N SER A 132 12.90 -0.42 5.61
CA SER A 132 11.92 -0.36 4.52
C SER A 132 10.51 -0.56 5.06
N SER A 133 9.55 0.20 4.52
CA SER A 133 8.10 0.06 4.75
C SER A 133 7.32 -0.07 3.43
N THR A 134 8.02 -0.42 2.36
CA THR A 134 7.46 -0.56 1.01
C THR A 134 7.83 -1.91 0.39
N PRO A 135 7.05 -2.39 -0.60
CA PRO A 135 5.82 -1.80 -1.10
C PRO A 135 4.70 -1.78 -0.06
N SER A 136 3.79 -0.82 -0.17
CA SER A 136 2.55 -0.86 0.59
C SER A 136 1.34 -0.59 -0.30
N PHE A 137 0.27 -1.30 -0.04
CA PHE A 137 -0.94 -1.23 -0.84
C PHE A 137 -2.18 -1.07 0.05
N LEU A 138 -3.06 -0.18 -0.35
CA LEU A 138 -4.41 -0.02 0.17
C LEU A 138 -5.40 0.11 -0.98
N GLY A 139 -6.43 -0.72 -0.98
CA GLY A 139 -7.54 -0.63 -1.92
C GLY A 139 -8.88 -0.57 -1.20
N ALA A 140 -9.93 -0.28 -1.92
CA ALA A 140 -11.30 -0.27 -1.39
C ALA A 140 -12.31 -0.66 -2.45
N ASN A 141 -13.09 -1.69 -2.19
CA ASN A 141 -14.22 -2.12 -3.02
C ASN A 141 -15.40 -2.54 -2.11
N PRO A 142 -16.52 -1.85 -2.16
CA PRO A 142 -16.72 -0.55 -2.79
C PRO A 142 -15.98 0.56 -2.03
N ALA A 143 -15.47 1.59 -2.74
CA ALA A 143 -14.85 2.74 -2.11
C ALA A 143 -15.85 3.60 -1.34
N VAL A 144 -17.07 3.70 -1.85
CA VAL A 144 -18.23 4.34 -1.22
C VAL A 144 -19.29 3.29 -0.96
N VAL A 145 -19.58 3.04 0.31
CA VAL A 145 -20.66 2.16 0.74
C VAL A 145 -21.95 2.98 0.86
N ASN A 146 -22.94 2.63 0.05
CA ASN A 146 -24.29 3.20 0.11
C ASN A 146 -25.32 2.07 -0.05
N ILE A 147 -25.35 1.17 0.93
CA ILE A 147 -26.11 -0.07 0.92
C ILE A 147 -26.92 -0.13 2.20
N GLU A 148 -28.20 -0.51 2.08
CA GLU A 148 -29.09 -0.66 3.22
C GLU A 148 -28.53 -1.66 4.25
N GLY A 149 -28.64 -1.32 5.52
CA GLY A 149 -28.13 -2.09 6.65
C GLY A 149 -26.63 -1.89 6.89
N PHE A 150 -25.94 -1.04 6.11
CA PHE A 150 -24.57 -0.61 6.38
C PHE A 150 -24.49 0.89 6.62
N LYS A 151 -23.64 1.29 7.58
CA LYS A 151 -23.34 2.70 7.79
C LYS A 151 -22.65 3.26 6.54
N LYS A 152 -23.08 4.43 6.06
CA LYS A 152 -22.37 5.14 4.98
C LYS A 152 -20.89 5.28 5.33
N LEU A 153 -20.03 4.77 4.46
CA LEU A 153 -18.60 4.73 4.62
C LEU A 153 -17.95 5.11 3.29
N GLN A 154 -16.93 5.96 3.33
CA GLN A 154 -16.04 6.20 2.19
C GLN A 154 -14.61 5.97 2.64
N VAL A 155 -13.95 4.99 2.03
CA VAL A 155 -12.54 4.67 2.27
C VAL A 155 -11.70 5.30 1.18
N LEU A 156 -10.47 5.74 1.50
CA LEU A 156 -9.53 6.42 0.58
C LEU A 156 -10.11 7.69 -0.07
N LYS A 157 -11.02 8.36 0.62
CA LYS A 157 -11.66 9.61 0.17
C LYS A 157 -10.65 10.75 -0.03
N SER A 158 -9.69 10.86 0.87
CA SER A 158 -8.71 11.96 0.84
C SER A 158 -7.78 11.83 -0.37
N GLU A 159 -7.36 10.62 -0.69
CA GLU A 159 -6.51 10.31 -1.86
C GLU A 159 -7.23 10.72 -3.16
N MET A 160 -8.48 10.31 -3.29
CA MET A 160 -9.32 10.68 -4.44
C MET A 160 -9.51 12.20 -4.53
N ASN A 161 -9.98 12.82 -3.45
CA ASN A 161 -10.32 14.25 -3.46
C ASN A 161 -9.08 15.14 -3.71
N LEU A 162 -7.94 14.85 -3.06
CA LEU A 162 -6.73 15.66 -3.24
C LEU A 162 -6.15 15.49 -4.65
N GLY A 163 -6.21 14.27 -5.22
CA GLY A 163 -5.84 14.04 -6.63
C GLY A 163 -6.72 14.84 -7.57
N SER A 164 -8.05 14.75 -7.41
CA SER A 164 -9.02 15.52 -8.22
C SER A 164 -8.83 17.03 -8.09
N MET A 165 -8.65 17.53 -6.86
CA MET A 165 -8.42 18.96 -6.62
C MET A 165 -7.14 19.46 -7.28
N LEU A 166 -6.06 18.67 -7.25
CA LEU A 166 -4.81 19.03 -7.90
C LEU A 166 -5.00 19.11 -9.42
N VAL A 167 -5.60 18.10 -10.04
CA VAL A 167 -5.88 18.06 -11.49
C VAL A 167 -6.80 19.21 -11.88
N SER A 168 -7.89 19.47 -11.15
CA SER A 168 -8.83 20.56 -11.42
C SER A 168 -8.18 21.95 -11.34
N SER A 169 -7.04 22.08 -10.65
CA SER A 169 -6.32 23.34 -10.52
C SER A 169 -5.36 23.64 -11.67
N PHE A 170 -5.14 22.69 -12.57
CA PHE A 170 -4.23 22.85 -13.70
C PHE A 170 -4.82 23.75 -14.80
N ASN A 171 -4.00 24.63 -15.34
CA ASN A 171 -4.32 25.34 -16.56
C ASN A 171 -4.13 24.45 -17.80
N ILE A 172 -4.52 24.94 -19.00
CA ILE A 172 -4.46 24.18 -20.26
C ILE A 172 -3.05 23.67 -20.57
N LYS A 173 -2.01 24.49 -20.35
CA LYS A 173 -0.61 24.11 -20.60
C LYS A 173 -0.16 23.00 -19.63
N GLN A 174 -0.48 23.14 -18.36
CA GLN A 174 -0.16 22.15 -17.33
C GLN A 174 -0.89 20.83 -17.58
N ASN A 175 -2.17 20.88 -17.97
CA ASN A 175 -2.93 19.67 -18.33
C ASN A 175 -2.30 18.90 -19.49
N LYS A 176 -1.81 19.59 -20.53
CA LYS A 176 -1.11 18.94 -21.65
C LYS A 176 0.15 18.19 -21.23
N ILE A 177 0.82 18.62 -20.17
CA ILE A 177 2.02 17.95 -19.62
C ILE A 177 1.63 16.83 -18.65
N ALA A 178 0.63 17.07 -17.79
CA ALA A 178 0.25 16.18 -16.72
C ALA A 178 -0.62 15.01 -17.21
N GLN A 179 -1.54 15.24 -18.15
CA GLN A 179 -2.42 14.21 -18.69
C GLN A 179 -1.74 13.42 -19.79
N PHE A 180 -1.38 12.18 -19.53
CA PHE A 180 -0.71 11.34 -20.53
C PHE A 180 -1.67 10.52 -21.39
N SER A 181 -2.94 10.38 -20.98
CA SER A 181 -3.99 9.69 -21.75
C SER A 181 -5.39 10.16 -21.34
N LYS A 182 -6.32 10.16 -22.29
CA LYS A 182 -7.75 10.34 -22.02
C LYS A 182 -8.39 9.10 -21.40
N ASN A 183 -7.83 7.93 -21.64
CA ASN A 183 -8.27 6.67 -21.06
C ASN A 183 -7.31 6.29 -19.96
N ALA A 184 -7.81 6.08 -18.76
CA ALA A 184 -7.00 5.59 -17.65
C ALA A 184 -6.65 4.09 -17.82
N PRO A 185 -5.51 3.64 -17.29
CA PRO A 185 -5.21 2.21 -17.17
C PRO A 185 -6.30 1.50 -16.36
N ILE A 186 -6.50 0.21 -16.62
CA ILE A 186 -7.53 -0.60 -15.92
C ILE A 186 -7.20 -0.89 -14.44
N ASP A 187 -5.98 -0.59 -14.01
CA ASP A 187 -5.45 -0.80 -12.65
C ASP A 187 -4.18 0.04 -12.48
N ILE A 188 -3.60 0.08 -11.26
CA ILE A 188 -2.26 0.60 -11.04
C ILE A 188 -1.27 -0.07 -12.00
N ILE A 189 -0.38 0.71 -12.62
CA ILE A 189 0.49 0.24 -13.70
C ILE A 189 1.50 -0.79 -13.21
N THR A 190 2.04 -0.59 -12.00
CA THR A 190 3.04 -1.51 -11.43
C THR A 190 2.43 -2.75 -10.79
N LYS A 191 1.10 -2.85 -10.70
CA LYS A 191 0.42 -4.03 -10.16
C LYS A 191 1.12 -4.57 -8.91
N ASN A 192 1.36 -5.87 -8.89
CA ASN A 192 2.12 -6.57 -7.85
C ASN A 192 3.53 -6.98 -8.30
N ASP A 193 4.12 -6.23 -9.24
CA ASP A 193 5.46 -6.51 -9.74
C ASP A 193 6.48 -6.54 -8.60
N PHE A 194 7.37 -7.52 -8.65
CA PHE A 194 8.47 -7.62 -7.69
C PHE A 194 9.35 -6.37 -7.76
N LYS A 195 9.66 -5.87 -8.95
CA LYS A 195 10.51 -4.70 -9.14
C LYS A 195 9.77 -3.62 -9.93
N ALA A 196 9.31 -2.60 -9.22
CA ALA A 196 8.72 -1.43 -9.85
C ALA A 196 9.80 -0.55 -10.52
N ARG A 197 9.38 0.18 -11.56
CA ARG A 197 10.24 1.09 -12.34
C ARG A 197 9.56 2.44 -12.49
N LYS A 198 10.32 3.47 -12.79
CA LYS A 198 9.76 4.76 -13.21
C LYS A 198 8.90 4.57 -14.44
N ILE A 199 7.76 5.25 -14.48
CA ILE A 199 6.75 5.12 -15.54
C ILE A 199 6.83 6.34 -16.44
N SER A 200 6.89 6.14 -17.76
CA SER A 200 6.82 7.23 -18.75
C SER A 200 5.39 7.46 -19.22
N PRO A 201 5.04 8.71 -19.58
CA PRO A 201 5.81 9.95 -19.39
C PRO A 201 5.85 10.36 -17.90
N LEU A 202 6.82 11.19 -17.51
CA LEU A 202 6.96 11.61 -16.11
C LEU A 202 5.78 12.49 -15.64
N GLY A 203 5.24 13.31 -16.53
CA GLY A 203 4.20 14.31 -16.23
C GLY A 203 4.79 15.66 -15.82
N ILE A 204 3.97 16.52 -15.20
CA ILE A 204 4.36 17.86 -14.78
C ILE A 204 5.32 17.84 -13.58
N ASN A 205 6.41 18.59 -13.65
CA ASN A 205 7.37 18.67 -12.54
C ASN A 205 6.84 19.57 -11.42
N TYR A 206 7.20 19.26 -10.17
CA TYR A 206 6.85 20.04 -8.99
C TYR A 206 7.20 21.53 -9.11
N ASN A 207 8.32 21.88 -9.77
CA ASN A 207 8.74 23.27 -9.96
C ASN A 207 7.79 24.08 -10.86
N GLU A 208 7.07 23.43 -11.77
CA GLU A 208 6.14 24.05 -12.72
C GLU A 208 4.76 24.33 -12.09
N LEU A 209 4.58 23.91 -10.84
CA LEU A 209 3.36 24.13 -10.06
C LEU A 209 3.38 25.53 -9.41
N ASN A 210 2.24 26.22 -9.39
CA ASN A 210 2.08 27.44 -8.62
C ASN A 210 1.96 27.14 -7.11
N SER A 211 1.90 28.18 -6.27
CA SER A 211 1.88 28.05 -4.80
C SER A 211 0.70 27.24 -4.28
N LEU A 212 -0.50 27.40 -4.85
CA LEU A 212 -1.69 26.63 -4.47
C LEU A 212 -1.53 25.15 -4.85
N GLN A 213 -1.09 24.90 -6.07
CA GLN A 213 -0.86 23.54 -6.59
C GLN A 213 0.23 22.79 -5.79
N LYS A 214 1.31 23.50 -5.42
CA LYS A 214 2.35 22.93 -4.52
C LYS A 214 1.78 22.54 -3.16
N LYS A 215 0.90 23.35 -2.58
CA LYS A 215 0.21 23.02 -1.32
C LYS A 215 -0.67 21.77 -1.48
N LEU A 216 -1.42 21.64 -2.58
CA LEU A 216 -2.26 20.47 -2.86
C LEU A 216 -1.40 19.22 -3.10
N PHE A 217 -0.33 19.32 -3.89
CA PHE A 217 0.62 18.25 -4.13
C PHE A 217 1.24 17.73 -2.83
N LEU A 218 1.70 18.62 -1.95
CA LEU A 218 2.27 18.25 -0.66
C LEU A 218 1.23 17.63 0.29
N LYS A 219 0.00 18.11 0.28
CA LYS A 219 -1.09 17.49 1.03
C LYS A 219 -1.34 16.07 0.54
N LEU A 220 -1.38 15.87 -0.79
CA LEU A 220 -1.57 14.55 -1.40
C LEU A 220 -0.40 13.61 -1.07
N LEU A 221 0.84 14.06 -1.22
CA LEU A 221 2.02 13.29 -0.85
C LEU A 221 1.99 12.86 0.63
N ASN A 222 1.66 13.80 1.52
CA ASN A 222 1.57 13.53 2.95
C ASN A 222 0.37 12.65 3.32
N GLU A 223 -0.68 12.56 2.48
CA GLU A 223 -1.80 11.63 2.67
C GLU A 223 -1.32 10.19 2.69
N TYR A 224 -0.35 9.84 1.84
CA TYR A 224 0.27 8.52 1.78
C TYR A 224 1.32 8.31 2.88
N ILE A 225 2.25 9.26 3.06
CA ILE A 225 3.32 9.18 4.06
C ILE A 225 2.75 9.05 5.48
N ASN A 226 1.69 9.79 5.79
CA ASN A 226 1.08 9.80 7.11
C ASN A 226 0.21 8.56 7.44
N ASN A 227 0.16 7.55 6.59
CA ASN A 227 -0.39 6.25 6.96
C ASN A 227 0.50 5.50 7.94
N TYR A 228 1.79 5.80 7.98
CA TYR A 228 2.74 5.18 8.89
C TYR A 228 2.85 5.93 10.23
N ARG A 229 3.33 5.25 11.26
CA ARG A 229 3.68 5.87 12.53
C ARG A 229 4.83 6.86 12.33
N PHE A 230 4.97 7.84 13.22
CA PHE A 230 5.87 8.98 13.07
C PHE A 230 7.28 8.62 12.61
N GLY A 231 7.98 7.67 13.27
CA GLY A 231 9.33 7.29 12.88
C GLY A 231 9.46 6.79 11.44
N PHE A 232 8.47 6.01 10.97
CA PHE A 232 8.42 5.52 9.58
C PHE A 232 8.05 6.63 8.60
N ALA A 233 7.07 7.43 8.95
CA ALA A 233 6.66 8.57 8.14
C ALA A 233 7.80 9.55 7.98
N GLU A 234 8.61 9.76 9.03
CA GLU A 234 9.76 10.66 8.99
C GLU A 234 10.90 10.11 8.13
N ASP A 235 11.20 8.81 8.21
CA ASP A 235 12.17 8.17 7.32
C ASP A 235 11.80 8.31 5.86
N LEU A 236 10.54 8.02 5.51
CA LEU A 236 10.05 8.15 4.14
C LEU A 236 10.06 9.62 3.69
N ARG A 237 9.67 10.53 4.56
CA ARG A 237 9.72 11.97 4.30
C ARG A 237 11.15 12.43 4.06
N THR A 238 12.09 12.05 4.93
CA THR A 238 13.51 12.39 4.80
C THR A 238 14.07 11.89 3.48
N LYS A 239 13.78 10.65 3.08
CA LYS A 239 14.18 10.12 1.77
C LYS A 239 13.64 10.96 0.62
N VAL A 240 12.35 11.33 0.65
CA VAL A 240 11.73 12.16 -0.39
C VAL A 240 12.37 13.54 -0.45
N TYR A 241 12.64 14.19 0.69
CA TYR A 241 13.26 15.52 0.70
C TYR A 241 14.75 15.48 0.37
N SER A 242 15.51 14.48 0.84
CA SER A 242 16.95 14.32 0.52
C SER A 242 17.16 13.96 -0.95
N SER A 243 16.30 13.15 -1.55
CA SER A 243 16.34 12.88 -2.99
C SER A 243 15.95 14.10 -3.83
N GLY A 244 15.36 15.11 -3.21
CA GLY A 244 14.95 16.40 -3.78
C GLY A 244 13.50 16.42 -4.25
N ILE A 245 12.64 17.09 -3.47
CA ILE A 245 11.21 17.26 -3.82
C ILE A 245 11.01 17.86 -5.21
N LYS A 246 11.97 18.69 -5.65
CA LYS A 246 12.00 19.29 -7.00
C LYS A 246 12.14 18.26 -8.12
N LYS A 247 12.51 17.02 -7.82
CA LYS A 247 12.56 15.91 -8.79
C LYS A 247 11.22 15.17 -8.92
N LEU A 248 10.24 15.50 -8.07
CA LEU A 248 8.92 14.87 -8.14
C LEU A 248 8.11 15.40 -9.31
N HIS A 249 7.34 14.50 -9.90
CA HIS A 249 6.43 14.77 -11.01
C HIS A 249 5.05 14.22 -10.69
N PHE A 250 4.04 14.80 -11.28
CA PHE A 250 2.67 14.32 -11.24
C PHE A 250 2.17 14.03 -12.65
N ALA A 251 1.60 12.86 -12.85
CA ALA A 251 0.92 12.52 -14.10
C ALA A 251 -0.43 11.88 -13.81
N TYR A 252 -1.39 12.06 -14.73
CA TYR A 252 -2.70 11.45 -14.61
C TYR A 252 -3.25 11.00 -15.96
N ALA A 253 -4.25 10.14 -15.92
CA ALA A 253 -5.02 9.70 -17.08
C ALA A 253 -6.49 9.51 -16.71
N GLY A 254 -7.38 9.57 -17.71
CA GLY A 254 -8.82 9.45 -17.52
C GLY A 254 -9.50 10.77 -17.23
N GLU A 255 -10.73 10.67 -16.73
CA GLU A 255 -11.62 11.81 -16.47
C GLU A 255 -11.91 11.90 -14.98
N ILE A 256 -11.47 13.00 -14.34
CA ILE A 256 -11.80 13.26 -12.94
C ILE A 256 -13.30 13.54 -12.78
N ASN A 257 -13.85 13.18 -11.60
CA ASN A 257 -15.26 13.39 -11.26
C ASN A 257 -16.26 12.74 -12.24
N SER A 258 -15.84 11.69 -12.93
CA SER A 258 -16.69 10.90 -13.81
C SER A 258 -16.88 9.47 -13.29
N SER A 259 -17.92 8.79 -13.78
CA SER A 259 -18.13 7.35 -13.50
C SER A 259 -17.07 6.45 -14.19
N LYS A 260 -16.29 6.99 -15.11
CA LYS A 260 -15.22 6.28 -15.79
C LYS A 260 -13.96 6.15 -14.91
N GLY A 261 -13.85 7.00 -13.89
CA GLY A 261 -12.70 7.02 -13.00
C GLY A 261 -11.43 7.62 -13.63
N PHE A 262 -10.37 7.69 -12.85
CA PHE A 262 -9.09 8.22 -13.27
C PHE A 262 -7.94 7.52 -12.53
N TYR A 263 -6.76 7.66 -13.12
CA TYR A 263 -5.49 7.21 -12.56
C TYR A 263 -4.60 8.43 -12.33
N TYR A 264 -3.84 8.45 -11.25
CA TYR A 264 -2.71 9.36 -11.11
C TYR A 264 -1.50 8.70 -10.45
N ARG A 265 -0.32 9.33 -10.65
CA ARG A 265 0.90 8.96 -9.97
C ARG A 265 1.71 10.17 -9.54
N ILE A 266 2.42 10.01 -8.41
CA ILE A 266 3.51 10.87 -7.99
C ILE A 266 4.78 10.06 -8.10
N GLN A 267 5.79 10.54 -8.83
CA GLN A 267 7.05 9.82 -8.97
C GLN A 267 8.24 10.76 -9.07
N GLY A 268 9.40 10.29 -8.61
CA GLY A 268 10.68 11.01 -8.72
C GLY A 268 11.63 10.63 -7.60
N GLY A 269 12.94 10.82 -7.81
CA GLY A 269 13.91 10.15 -6.96
C GLY A 269 13.66 8.65 -6.98
N ASP A 270 13.47 8.08 -5.81
CA ASP A 270 13.15 6.65 -5.64
C ASP A 270 11.68 6.41 -5.26
N LEU A 271 10.88 7.45 -5.17
CA LEU A 271 9.46 7.34 -4.83
C LEU A 271 8.59 7.08 -6.06
N LEU A 272 7.64 6.16 -5.91
CA LEU A 272 6.49 6.01 -6.80
C LEU A 272 5.24 5.79 -5.96
N ILE A 273 4.22 6.61 -6.20
CA ILE A 273 2.87 6.45 -5.67
C ILE A 273 1.93 6.34 -6.86
N GLU A 274 1.04 5.36 -6.85
CA GLU A 274 -0.02 5.22 -7.84
C GLU A 274 -1.39 5.17 -7.16
N TYR A 275 -2.37 5.66 -7.86
CA TYR A 275 -3.80 5.61 -7.52
C TYR A 275 -4.62 5.34 -8.78
N ASP A 276 -5.60 4.50 -8.69
CA ASP A 276 -6.68 4.38 -9.66
C ASP A 276 -8.04 4.15 -8.97
N ASN A 277 -9.14 4.45 -9.69
CA ASN A 277 -10.48 4.10 -9.29
C ASN A 277 -11.36 3.70 -10.49
N ILE A 278 -10.77 3.04 -11.47
CA ILE A 278 -11.40 2.81 -12.78
C ILE A 278 -12.56 1.82 -12.71
N GLN A 279 -12.43 0.82 -11.86
CA GLN A 279 -13.38 -0.30 -11.82
C GLN A 279 -14.69 0.09 -11.09
N ASN A 280 -15.74 -0.66 -11.35
CA ASN A 280 -17.06 -0.53 -10.70
C ASN A 280 -17.62 0.91 -10.74
N ASN A 281 -17.60 1.54 -11.92
CA ASN A 281 -18.08 2.91 -12.12
C ASN A 281 -17.41 3.92 -11.16
N ALA A 282 -16.09 3.90 -11.10
CA ALA A 282 -15.25 4.72 -10.22
C ALA A 282 -15.43 4.42 -8.71
N ASN A 283 -15.98 3.26 -8.34
CA ASN A 283 -16.21 2.85 -6.96
C ASN A 283 -15.31 1.71 -6.47
N HIS A 284 -14.17 1.50 -7.12
CA HIS A 284 -13.15 0.53 -6.74
C HIS A 284 -11.78 1.19 -6.84
N VAL A 285 -11.12 1.37 -5.71
CA VAL A 285 -9.87 2.13 -5.60
C VAL A 285 -8.70 1.21 -5.30
N HIS A 286 -7.59 1.43 -6.01
CA HIS A 286 -6.28 0.87 -5.70
C HIS A 286 -5.25 1.96 -5.48
N THR A 287 -4.39 1.79 -4.48
CA THR A 287 -3.24 2.67 -4.24
C THR A 287 -2.02 1.87 -3.86
N VAL A 288 -0.85 2.27 -4.35
CA VAL A 288 0.42 1.67 -3.98
C VAL A 288 1.47 2.74 -3.71
N VAL A 289 2.33 2.48 -2.73
CA VAL A 289 3.54 3.26 -2.45
C VAL A 289 4.75 2.34 -2.60
N ARG A 290 5.73 2.78 -3.40
CA ARG A 290 6.95 2.04 -3.71
C ARG A 290 8.18 2.90 -3.43
N ASP A 291 9.23 2.25 -2.95
CA ASP A 291 10.60 2.77 -2.95
C ASP A 291 11.37 1.99 -4.03
N LEU A 292 11.58 2.63 -5.20
CA LEU A 292 12.14 1.98 -6.39
C LEU A 292 13.58 1.47 -6.18
N SER A 293 14.26 1.96 -5.17
CA SER A 293 15.63 1.54 -4.80
C SER A 293 15.66 0.55 -3.64
N ASN A 294 14.61 0.50 -2.80
CA ASN A 294 14.69 -0.20 -1.53
C ASN A 294 13.36 -0.87 -1.08
N ASP A 295 12.47 -1.22 -2.01
CA ASP A 295 11.34 -2.09 -1.69
C ASP A 295 11.85 -3.37 -1.00
N TRP A 296 11.18 -3.81 0.07
CA TRP A 296 11.60 -4.95 0.93
C TRP A 296 13.02 -4.85 1.49
N ALA A 297 13.63 -3.67 1.53
CA ALA A 297 15.04 -3.45 1.88
C ALA A 297 16.03 -4.19 0.96
N GLU A 298 15.71 -4.34 -0.33
CA GLU A 298 16.50 -5.13 -1.27
C GLU A 298 17.95 -4.64 -1.39
N SER A 299 18.18 -3.33 -1.40
CA SER A 299 19.53 -2.74 -1.48
C SER A 299 20.39 -3.12 -0.28
N ILE A 300 19.82 -3.02 0.92
CA ILE A 300 20.52 -3.29 2.19
C ILE A 300 20.79 -4.78 2.36
N LEU A 301 19.87 -5.64 1.91
CA LEU A 301 20.05 -7.09 1.91
C LEU A 301 21.19 -7.52 0.98
N LYS A 302 21.29 -6.95 -0.21
CA LYS A 302 22.40 -7.21 -1.14
C LYS A 302 23.75 -6.88 -0.52
N ASP A 303 23.86 -5.78 0.21
CA ASP A 303 25.09 -5.37 0.88
C ASP A 303 25.40 -6.26 2.09
N HIS A 304 24.38 -6.68 2.83
CA HIS A 304 24.54 -7.62 3.94
C HIS A 304 25.09 -8.97 3.48
N TYR A 305 24.55 -9.53 2.40
CA TYR A 305 25.03 -10.81 1.85
C TYR A 305 26.43 -10.70 1.25
N LYS A 306 26.77 -9.60 0.57
CA LYS A 306 28.13 -9.38 0.06
C LYS A 306 29.16 -9.26 1.19
N GLY A 307 28.76 -8.72 2.35
CA GLY A 307 29.63 -8.61 3.52
C GLY A 307 29.88 -9.96 4.21
N GLN A 308 28.91 -10.86 4.25
CA GLN A 308 29.04 -12.19 4.86
C GLN A 308 29.88 -13.16 4.01
N HIS A 309 29.89 -13.00 2.69
CA HIS A 309 30.67 -13.85 1.77
C HIS A 309 32.11 -13.36 1.53
N LYS A 310 32.56 -12.28 2.18
CA LYS A 310 33.98 -11.82 2.12
C LYS A 310 34.84 -12.33 3.25
N ILE A 311 34.31 -13.20 4.11
CA ILE A 311 35.07 -13.84 5.20
C ILE A 311 35.14 -15.35 4.89
N HIS A 312 35.83 -15.69 3.82
CA HIS A 312 36.41 -17.02 3.58
C HIS A 312 37.59 -16.88 2.64
#